data_78968b46e43aa61071e330a4d5fd317d
#
_entry.id   78968b46e43aa61071e330a4d5fd317d
#
_cell.length_a   1.000
_cell.length_b   1.000
_cell.length_c   1.000
_cell.angle_alpha   90.00
_cell.angle_beta   90.00
_cell.angle_gamma   90.00
#
_symmetry.space_group_name_H-M   'P 1'
#
loop_
_entity.id
_entity.type
_entity.pdbx_description
1 polymer ?
#
loop_
_entity_poly.entity_id
_entity_poly.type
_entity_poly.pdbx_seq_one_letter_code
_entity_poly.pdbx_strand_id
1 'polypeptide(L)'
;MRIVVTGREGQVVRSLIERAAYQPSIELIALGRPEFDLTRTETVSEAIYAARPNLVVSAAAYTAVDLAEDEPELAHAVNAVGAGIVAQAAATVGAPVIHLSTDYVFSGEGDRPYTETDPTGPCGVYGQSKLEGEMTVAAANPRHLILRTAWVYSPFGKNFVKTMLKLAESRDTVSVVSDQWGNPTSALDIADAILRVADRLRTDPAFDAFGIYHLAGSGDTNWSSFTREIFAASSNKGGPLAEVRDILTAEYPTKAARPLNSRLSTDKFFDVFDWRAPKWNISLAQVIDKLVSS
;
A
#
# COMPACT_ATOMS: atom_id res chain seq x y z
N MET A 1 -12.65 3.41 19.56
CA MET A 1 -12.17 4.40 18.58
C MET A 1 -12.81 4.09 17.24
N ARG A 2 -13.42 5.09 16.59
CA ARG A 2 -14.05 4.91 15.26
C ARG A 2 -13.07 5.27 14.16
N ILE A 3 -12.76 4.30 13.30
CA ILE A 3 -11.86 4.44 12.16
C ILE A 3 -12.69 4.34 10.88
N VAL A 4 -12.62 5.35 10.03
CA VAL A 4 -13.15 5.29 8.67
C VAL A 4 -12.02 4.91 7.72
N VAL A 5 -12.22 3.90 6.87
CA VAL A 5 -11.30 3.54 5.78
C VAL A 5 -11.98 3.71 4.44
N THR A 6 -11.29 4.37 3.49
CA THR A 6 -11.81 4.56 2.13
C THR A 6 -11.54 3.33 1.27
N GLY A 7 -12.58 2.88 0.54
CA GLY A 7 -12.59 1.64 -0.23
C GLY A 7 -13.33 0.51 0.51
N ARG A 8 -13.71 -0.54 -0.22
CA ARG A 8 -14.38 -1.75 0.32
C ARG A 8 -13.62 -3.03 0.00
N GLU A 9 -13.14 -3.18 -1.23
CA GLU A 9 -12.59 -4.43 -1.76
C GLU A 9 -11.05 -4.39 -1.91
N GLY A 10 -10.40 -3.27 -1.60
CA GLY A 10 -8.95 -3.12 -1.70
C GLY A 10 -8.20 -4.04 -0.73
N GLN A 11 -6.97 -4.44 -1.10
CA GLN A 11 -6.14 -5.34 -0.30
C GLN A 11 -5.97 -4.87 1.14
N VAL A 12 -5.58 -3.60 1.33
CA VAL A 12 -5.38 -3.02 2.66
C VAL A 12 -6.69 -2.90 3.44
N VAL A 13 -7.79 -2.51 2.78
CA VAL A 13 -9.10 -2.40 3.42
C VAL A 13 -9.56 -3.75 3.96
N ARG A 14 -9.49 -4.81 3.14
CA ARG A 14 -9.88 -6.17 3.55
C ARG A 14 -8.97 -6.70 4.68
N SER A 15 -7.69 -6.43 4.60
CA SER A 15 -6.73 -6.77 5.66
C SER A 15 -7.03 -6.01 6.95
N LEU A 16 -7.36 -4.73 6.87
CA LEU A 16 -7.70 -3.90 8.04
C LEU A 16 -9.00 -4.36 8.69
N ILE A 17 -10.02 -4.75 7.90
CA ILE A 17 -11.27 -5.34 8.40
C ILE A 17 -10.95 -6.64 9.17
N GLU A 18 -10.14 -7.53 8.60
CA GLU A 18 -9.74 -8.77 9.25
C GLU A 18 -9.02 -8.51 10.59
N ARG A 19 -8.02 -7.63 10.60
CA ARG A 19 -7.23 -7.33 11.80
C ARG A 19 -8.02 -6.59 12.87
N ALA A 20 -8.85 -5.63 12.49
CA ALA A 20 -9.69 -4.87 13.41
C ALA A 20 -10.75 -5.72 14.12
N ALA A 21 -11.20 -6.82 13.50
CA ALA A 21 -12.16 -7.74 14.12
C ALA A 21 -11.67 -8.34 15.43
N TYR A 22 -10.35 -8.40 15.65
CA TYR A 22 -9.75 -8.88 16.91
C TYR A 22 -9.50 -7.75 17.92
N GLN A 23 -9.93 -6.51 17.65
CA GLN A 23 -9.73 -5.36 18.53
C GLN A 23 -11.07 -4.72 18.94
N PRO A 24 -11.68 -5.15 20.06
CA PRO A 24 -13.01 -4.68 20.47
C PRO A 24 -13.11 -3.16 20.72
N SER A 25 -11.97 -2.49 20.91
CA SER A 25 -11.89 -1.04 21.11
C SER A 25 -12.00 -0.24 19.80
N ILE A 26 -12.02 -0.92 18.63
CA ILE A 26 -12.06 -0.31 17.31
C ILE A 26 -13.39 -0.63 16.63
N GLU A 27 -14.08 0.43 16.19
CA GLU A 27 -15.20 0.36 15.25
C GLU A 27 -14.67 0.79 13.89
N LEU A 28 -14.64 -0.13 12.92
CA LEU A 28 -14.14 0.12 11.57
C LEU A 28 -15.30 0.29 10.58
N ILE A 29 -15.34 1.42 9.88
CA ILE A 29 -16.32 1.74 8.84
C ILE A 29 -15.63 1.85 7.49
N ALA A 30 -15.97 0.96 6.56
CA ALA A 30 -15.44 0.98 5.19
C ALA A 30 -16.39 1.76 4.26
N LEU A 31 -15.92 2.86 3.68
CA LEU A 31 -16.65 3.70 2.74
C LEU A 31 -16.18 3.45 1.30
N GLY A 32 -17.10 3.17 0.40
CA GLY A 32 -16.78 2.91 -1.00
C GLY A 32 -17.96 3.14 -1.93
N ARG A 33 -17.72 3.00 -3.23
CA ARG A 33 -18.77 3.20 -4.25
C ARG A 33 -19.98 2.30 -4.01
N PRO A 34 -21.19 2.78 -4.40
CA PRO A 34 -21.47 4.06 -5.08
C PRO A 34 -21.60 5.28 -4.15
N GLU A 35 -21.77 5.10 -2.83
CA GLU A 35 -22.06 6.17 -1.86
C GLU A 35 -20.84 7.05 -1.54
N PHE A 36 -19.65 6.55 -1.81
CA PHE A 36 -18.37 7.23 -1.62
C PHE A 36 -17.53 7.04 -2.88
N ASP A 37 -17.40 8.08 -3.69
CA ASP A 37 -16.63 8.07 -4.93
C ASP A 37 -15.63 9.24 -4.95
N LEU A 38 -14.33 8.93 -5.06
CA LEU A 38 -13.25 9.93 -5.05
C LEU A 38 -13.29 10.88 -6.26
N THR A 39 -14.00 10.53 -7.32
CA THR A 39 -14.25 11.42 -8.46
C THR A 39 -15.44 12.36 -8.25
N ARG A 40 -16.21 12.16 -7.17
CA ARG A 40 -17.39 12.94 -6.81
C ARG A 40 -17.20 13.52 -5.41
N THR A 41 -16.55 14.66 -5.35
CA THR A 41 -16.00 15.26 -4.12
C THR A 41 -17.06 15.52 -3.04
N GLU A 42 -18.30 15.85 -3.43
CA GLU A 42 -19.43 16.03 -2.52
C GLU A 42 -19.76 14.76 -1.74
N THR A 43 -19.74 13.59 -2.40
CA THR A 43 -20.05 12.31 -1.75
C THR A 43 -19.02 11.93 -0.70
N VAL A 44 -17.77 12.33 -0.92
CA VAL A 44 -16.64 12.07 0.00
C VAL A 44 -16.85 12.79 1.32
N SER A 45 -17.10 14.10 1.26
CA SER A 45 -17.26 14.93 2.45
C SER A 45 -18.47 14.51 3.28
N GLU A 46 -19.63 14.32 2.65
CA GLU A 46 -20.87 13.93 3.31
C GLU A 46 -20.73 12.60 4.05
N ALA A 47 -20.14 11.59 3.39
CA ALA A 47 -19.96 10.27 3.99
C ALA A 47 -19.01 10.30 5.22
N ILE A 48 -17.92 11.08 5.15
CA ILE A 48 -16.98 11.22 6.28
C ILE A 48 -17.66 11.97 7.44
N TYR A 49 -18.40 13.06 7.15
CA TYR A 49 -19.09 13.82 8.19
C TYR A 49 -20.18 12.96 8.88
N ALA A 50 -20.95 12.20 8.13
CA ALA A 50 -21.96 11.30 8.67
C ALA A 50 -21.35 10.20 9.56
N ALA A 51 -20.19 9.68 9.20
CA ALA A 51 -19.50 8.64 9.95
C ALA A 51 -18.86 9.14 11.27
N ARG A 52 -18.57 10.44 11.42
CA ARG A 52 -17.93 11.04 12.61
C ARG A 52 -16.70 10.25 13.10
N PRO A 53 -15.65 10.11 12.27
CA PRO A 53 -14.46 9.32 12.61
C PRO A 53 -13.60 9.98 13.69
N ASN A 54 -12.85 9.16 14.44
CA ASN A 54 -11.71 9.60 15.24
C ASN A 54 -10.41 9.54 14.44
N LEU A 55 -10.37 8.76 13.35
CA LEU A 55 -9.26 8.60 12.43
C LEU A 55 -9.81 8.24 11.04
N VAL A 56 -9.23 8.82 9.99
CA VAL A 56 -9.52 8.45 8.61
C VAL A 56 -8.31 7.77 7.99
N VAL A 57 -8.52 6.62 7.33
CA VAL A 57 -7.51 5.91 6.54
C VAL A 57 -7.85 6.05 5.06
N SER A 58 -7.10 6.88 4.34
CA SER A 58 -7.23 7.11 2.90
C SER A 58 -6.49 6.01 2.14
N ALA A 59 -7.19 4.89 1.87
CA ALA A 59 -6.64 3.69 1.23
C ALA A 59 -7.15 3.46 -0.20
N ALA A 60 -8.26 4.10 -0.60
CA ALA A 60 -8.75 4.04 -1.97
C ALA A 60 -7.85 4.85 -2.91
N ALA A 61 -7.47 4.26 -4.04
CA ALA A 61 -6.59 4.87 -5.02
C ALA A 61 -6.82 4.26 -6.42
N TYR A 62 -6.42 4.99 -7.45
CA TYR A 62 -6.21 4.46 -8.78
C TYR A 62 -4.84 3.77 -8.81
N THR A 63 -4.82 2.44 -8.93
CA THR A 63 -3.58 1.63 -8.78
C THR A 63 -3.18 0.88 -10.05
N ALA A 64 -3.88 1.08 -11.15
CA ALA A 64 -3.56 0.45 -12.43
C ALA A 64 -2.41 1.21 -13.12
N VAL A 65 -1.17 0.91 -12.73
CA VAL A 65 0.03 1.66 -13.07
C VAL A 65 0.20 1.87 -14.58
N ASP A 66 0.04 0.80 -15.40
CA ASP A 66 0.18 0.92 -16.85
C ASP A 66 -1.00 1.65 -17.50
N LEU A 67 -2.21 1.47 -16.97
CA LEU A 67 -3.41 2.14 -17.48
C LEU A 67 -3.43 3.63 -17.10
N ALA A 68 -2.74 4.03 -16.04
CA ALA A 68 -2.58 5.44 -15.66
C ALA A 68 -1.94 6.27 -16.78
N GLU A 69 -1.04 5.67 -17.59
CA GLU A 69 -0.44 6.35 -18.74
C GLU A 69 -1.47 6.69 -19.84
N ASP A 70 -2.61 5.97 -19.89
CA ASP A 70 -3.74 6.25 -20.78
C ASP A 70 -4.82 7.14 -20.16
N GLU A 71 -4.91 7.13 -18.83
CA GLU A 71 -5.98 7.78 -18.07
C GLU A 71 -5.41 8.77 -17.03
N PRO A 72 -4.51 9.71 -17.43
CA PRO A 72 -3.82 10.58 -16.49
C PRO A 72 -4.78 11.48 -15.70
N GLU A 73 -5.86 11.99 -16.32
CA GLU A 73 -6.85 12.82 -15.65
C GLU A 73 -7.60 12.04 -14.56
N LEU A 74 -7.94 10.77 -14.82
CA LEU A 74 -8.61 9.92 -13.85
C LEU A 74 -7.67 9.55 -12.69
N ALA A 75 -6.42 9.22 -13.01
CA ALA A 75 -5.39 8.95 -12.00
C ALA A 75 -5.19 10.16 -11.08
N HIS A 76 -5.08 11.37 -11.65
CA HIS A 76 -4.97 12.63 -10.90
C HIS A 76 -6.24 12.92 -10.08
N ALA A 77 -7.43 12.81 -10.66
CA ALA A 77 -8.70 13.06 -9.97
C ALA A 77 -8.86 12.17 -8.73
N VAL A 78 -8.49 10.88 -8.83
CA VAL A 78 -8.60 9.94 -7.71
C VAL A 78 -7.46 10.09 -6.71
N ASN A 79 -6.20 10.10 -7.19
CA ASN A 79 -5.01 10.00 -6.33
C ASN A 79 -4.59 11.34 -5.72
N ALA A 80 -4.87 12.46 -6.38
CA ALA A 80 -4.51 13.78 -5.90
C ALA A 80 -5.73 14.54 -5.36
N VAL A 81 -6.71 14.85 -6.21
CA VAL A 81 -7.87 15.65 -5.81
C VAL A 81 -8.71 14.92 -4.77
N GLY A 82 -9.11 13.68 -5.05
CA GLY A 82 -9.92 12.86 -4.14
C GLY A 82 -9.25 12.64 -2.80
N ALA A 83 -7.92 12.36 -2.78
CA ALA A 83 -7.16 12.21 -1.55
C ALA A 83 -7.12 13.51 -0.71
N GLY A 84 -6.96 14.67 -1.37
CA GLY A 84 -7.01 15.97 -0.72
C GLY A 84 -8.37 16.25 -0.07
N ILE A 85 -9.46 15.91 -0.75
CA ILE A 85 -10.84 16.07 -0.21
C ILE A 85 -11.06 15.14 1.01
N VAL A 86 -10.57 13.89 0.97
CA VAL A 86 -10.61 13.00 2.14
C VAL A 86 -9.90 13.64 3.34
N ALA A 87 -8.70 14.19 3.13
CA ALA A 87 -7.93 14.84 4.17
C ALA A 87 -8.60 16.11 4.70
N GLN A 88 -9.20 16.92 3.82
CA GLN A 88 -9.95 18.12 4.19
C GLN A 88 -11.21 17.76 5.00
N ALA A 89 -11.94 16.73 4.60
CA ALA A 89 -13.14 16.28 5.32
C ALA A 89 -12.74 15.74 6.71
N ALA A 90 -11.62 15.00 6.81
CA ALA A 90 -11.08 14.55 8.10
C ALA A 90 -10.71 15.73 8.99
N ALA A 91 -10.01 16.74 8.47
CA ALA A 91 -9.65 17.95 9.21
C ALA A 91 -10.87 18.70 9.74
N THR A 92 -11.92 18.83 8.93
CA THR A 92 -13.18 19.52 9.30
C THR A 92 -13.87 18.87 10.50
N VAL A 93 -13.79 17.54 10.65
CA VAL A 93 -14.32 16.82 11.82
C VAL A 93 -13.29 16.62 12.94
N GLY A 94 -12.12 17.26 12.83
CA GLY A 94 -11.05 17.19 13.82
C GLY A 94 -10.32 15.83 13.87
N ALA A 95 -10.45 14.99 12.84
CA ALA A 95 -9.79 13.69 12.77
C ALA A 95 -8.42 13.78 12.07
N PRO A 96 -7.37 13.10 12.55
CA PRO A 96 -6.16 12.88 11.77
C PRO A 96 -6.44 11.98 10.57
N VAL A 97 -5.54 12.00 9.58
CA VAL A 97 -5.63 11.16 8.39
C VAL A 97 -4.35 10.34 8.21
N ILE A 98 -4.49 9.04 7.96
CA ILE A 98 -3.43 8.17 7.41
C ILE A 98 -3.69 8.06 5.91
N HIS A 99 -2.72 8.45 5.08
CA HIS A 99 -2.81 8.32 3.62
C HIS A 99 -1.79 7.31 3.11
N LEU A 100 -2.25 6.31 2.36
CA LEU A 100 -1.36 5.33 1.73
C LEU A 100 -0.78 5.90 0.44
N SER A 101 0.54 5.96 0.37
CA SER A 101 1.31 6.35 -0.81
C SER A 101 2.18 5.19 -1.31
N THR A 102 3.16 5.46 -2.16
CA THR A 102 3.90 4.47 -2.92
C THR A 102 5.39 4.83 -3.04
N ASP A 103 6.22 3.82 -3.22
CA ASP A 103 7.61 3.90 -3.66
C ASP A 103 7.80 4.56 -5.05
N TYR A 104 6.77 4.54 -5.90
CA TYR A 104 6.78 5.17 -7.23
C TYR A 104 6.89 6.70 -7.21
N VAL A 105 6.86 7.34 -6.05
CA VAL A 105 7.18 8.78 -5.91
C VAL A 105 8.67 9.07 -6.09
N PHE A 106 9.52 8.05 -6.05
CA PHE A 106 10.96 8.15 -6.29
C PHE A 106 11.34 7.84 -7.74
N SER A 107 12.52 8.28 -8.18
CA SER A 107 13.05 8.04 -9.53
C SER A 107 13.39 6.57 -9.80
N GLY A 108 13.62 5.77 -8.76
CA GLY A 108 14.06 4.39 -8.90
C GLY A 108 15.57 4.24 -9.16
N GLU A 109 16.33 5.32 -9.09
CA GLU A 109 17.77 5.33 -9.22
C GLU A 109 18.48 5.06 -7.90
N GLY A 110 19.78 4.76 -7.96
CA GLY A 110 20.61 4.51 -6.78
C GLY A 110 20.58 3.07 -6.32
N ASP A 111 21.44 2.77 -5.33
CA ASP A 111 21.78 1.42 -4.85
C ASP A 111 21.44 1.17 -3.38
N ARG A 112 20.88 2.16 -2.67
CA ARG A 112 20.46 2.05 -1.28
C ARG A 112 18.94 2.22 -1.11
N PRO A 113 18.37 1.78 0.02
CA PRO A 113 16.98 2.11 0.34
C PRO A 113 16.76 3.63 0.45
N TYR A 114 15.64 4.11 -0.08
CA TYR A 114 15.22 5.51 0.07
C TYR A 114 14.80 5.79 1.52
N THR A 115 15.13 6.99 1.98
CA THR A 115 14.61 7.58 3.22
C THR A 115 13.52 8.60 2.91
N GLU A 116 12.75 9.01 3.91
CA GLU A 116 11.66 9.97 3.75
C GLU A 116 12.13 11.37 3.32
N THR A 117 13.42 11.67 3.51
CA THR A 117 14.06 12.94 3.14
C THR A 117 14.74 12.94 1.78
N ASP A 118 14.79 11.77 1.11
CA ASP A 118 15.35 11.70 -0.24
C ASP A 118 14.46 12.45 -1.24
N PRO A 119 15.05 13.08 -2.26
CA PRO A 119 14.29 13.78 -3.28
C PRO A 119 13.35 12.84 -4.03
N THR A 120 12.12 13.27 -4.23
CA THR A 120 11.16 12.58 -5.09
C THR A 120 11.42 12.92 -6.56
N GLY A 121 11.04 12.00 -7.46
CA GLY A 121 11.22 12.18 -8.91
C GLY A 121 10.47 11.06 -9.66
N PRO A 122 9.13 11.03 -9.63
CA PRO A 122 8.34 9.96 -10.24
C PRO A 122 8.55 9.89 -11.75
N CYS A 123 8.71 8.68 -12.29
CA CYS A 123 8.98 8.43 -13.72
C CYS A 123 7.72 8.16 -14.56
N GLY A 124 6.53 8.14 -13.96
CA GLY A 124 5.27 7.85 -14.66
C GLY A 124 4.07 8.52 -14.00
N VAL A 125 2.95 8.49 -14.71
CA VAL A 125 1.69 9.16 -14.30
C VAL A 125 1.19 8.68 -12.94
N TYR A 126 1.26 7.38 -12.67
CA TYR A 126 0.85 6.85 -11.36
C TYR A 126 1.65 7.46 -10.22
N GLY A 127 2.98 7.43 -10.32
CA GLY A 127 3.87 8.01 -9.30
C GLY A 127 3.63 9.51 -9.12
N GLN A 128 3.49 10.24 -10.24
CA GLN A 128 3.19 11.68 -10.23
C GLN A 128 1.86 11.97 -9.53
N SER A 129 0.78 11.29 -9.88
CA SER A 129 -0.53 11.50 -9.26
C SER A 129 -0.54 11.17 -7.76
N LYS A 130 0.24 10.17 -7.33
CA LYS A 130 0.39 9.83 -5.91
C LYS A 130 1.19 10.88 -5.14
N LEU A 131 2.27 11.41 -5.73
CA LEU A 131 3.06 12.49 -5.14
C LEU A 131 2.24 13.77 -4.98
N GLU A 132 1.46 14.14 -5.98
CA GLU A 132 0.51 15.25 -5.89
C GLU A 132 -0.54 15.02 -4.79
N GLY A 133 -0.97 13.75 -4.62
CA GLY A 133 -1.83 13.33 -3.50
C GLY A 133 -1.19 13.55 -2.13
N GLU A 134 0.09 13.22 -1.97
CA GLU A 134 0.83 13.53 -0.73
C GLU A 134 0.79 15.04 -0.42
N MET A 135 1.04 15.86 -1.43
CA MET A 135 1.06 17.33 -1.29
C MET A 135 -0.32 17.88 -0.92
N THR A 136 -1.38 17.43 -1.59
CA THR A 136 -2.76 17.88 -1.30
C THR A 136 -3.24 17.43 0.07
N VAL A 137 -2.91 16.21 0.49
CA VAL A 137 -3.22 15.68 1.82
C VAL A 137 -2.51 16.49 2.91
N ALA A 138 -1.20 16.76 2.74
CA ALA A 138 -0.42 17.53 3.70
C ALA A 138 -0.93 18.98 3.84
N ALA A 139 -1.31 19.60 2.72
CA ALA A 139 -1.88 20.95 2.71
C ALA A 139 -3.28 21.01 3.38
N ALA A 140 -4.10 19.95 3.21
CA ALA A 140 -5.48 19.93 3.69
C ALA A 140 -5.61 19.56 5.19
N ASN A 141 -4.69 18.76 5.73
CA ASN A 141 -4.76 18.29 7.11
C ASN A 141 -3.37 18.29 7.76
N PRO A 142 -3.06 19.21 8.70
CA PRO A 142 -1.77 19.22 9.39
C PRO A 142 -1.53 17.97 10.26
N ARG A 143 -2.61 17.24 10.62
CA ARG A 143 -2.54 15.98 11.36
C ARG A 143 -2.56 14.78 10.40
N HIS A 144 -1.63 14.76 9.43
CA HIS A 144 -1.50 13.69 8.45
C HIS A 144 -0.32 12.75 8.75
N LEU A 145 -0.51 11.49 8.41
CA LEU A 145 0.53 10.45 8.37
C LEU A 145 0.48 9.84 6.97
N ILE A 146 1.46 10.18 6.13
CA ILE A 146 1.58 9.62 4.78
C ILE A 146 2.48 8.40 4.86
N LEU A 147 1.97 7.24 4.51
CA LEU A 147 2.68 5.97 4.55
C LEU A 147 3.03 5.54 3.13
N ARG A 148 4.28 5.75 2.70
CA ARG A 148 4.80 5.22 1.45
C ARG A 148 5.08 3.73 1.63
N THR A 149 4.53 2.91 0.75
CA THR A 149 4.68 1.45 0.78
C THR A 149 5.10 0.91 -0.59
N ALA A 150 5.58 -0.33 -0.65
CA ALA A 150 6.08 -0.95 -1.86
C ALA A 150 5.54 -2.38 -2.00
N TRP A 151 5.31 -2.85 -3.24
CA TRP A 151 5.05 -4.25 -3.61
C TRP A 151 3.99 -4.95 -2.76
N VAL A 152 2.82 -4.28 -2.60
CA VAL A 152 1.75 -4.74 -1.72
C VAL A 152 1.10 -6.02 -2.24
N TYR A 153 1.03 -7.03 -1.40
CA TYR A 153 0.34 -8.29 -1.65
C TYR A 153 -0.52 -8.73 -0.46
N SER A 154 -1.48 -9.61 -0.70
CA SER A 154 -2.37 -10.14 0.35
C SER A 154 -3.14 -11.38 -0.14
N PRO A 155 -3.90 -12.07 0.75
CA PRO A 155 -4.86 -13.08 0.33
C PRO A 155 -6.01 -12.50 -0.50
N PHE A 156 -6.24 -11.18 -0.42
CA PHE A 156 -7.37 -10.47 -1.02
C PHE A 156 -7.01 -9.79 -2.35
N GLY A 157 -8.04 -9.57 -3.20
CA GLY A 157 -7.90 -8.84 -4.44
C GLY A 157 -6.96 -9.48 -5.45
N LYS A 158 -6.49 -8.68 -6.40
CA LYS A 158 -5.48 -9.07 -7.41
C LYS A 158 -4.12 -8.54 -6.97
N ASN A 159 -3.08 -9.37 -7.04
CA ASN A 159 -1.71 -8.98 -6.72
C ASN A 159 -0.70 -9.94 -7.36
N PHE A 160 0.58 -9.62 -7.25
CA PHE A 160 1.65 -10.38 -7.86
C PHE A 160 1.71 -11.83 -7.36
N VAL A 161 1.58 -12.08 -6.06
CA VAL A 161 1.61 -13.44 -5.47
C VAL A 161 0.54 -14.31 -6.11
N LYS A 162 -0.70 -13.84 -6.14
CA LYS A 162 -1.83 -14.59 -6.75
C LYS A 162 -1.66 -14.78 -8.25
N THR A 163 -1.04 -13.81 -8.93
CA THR A 163 -0.72 -13.92 -10.35
C THR A 163 0.31 -15.02 -10.60
N MET A 164 1.37 -15.09 -9.80
CA MET A 164 2.40 -16.14 -9.93
C MET A 164 1.82 -17.52 -9.66
N LEU A 165 1.06 -17.70 -8.60
CA LEU A 165 0.38 -18.97 -8.30
C LEU A 165 -0.51 -19.42 -9.46
N LYS A 166 -1.34 -18.52 -10.01
CA LYS A 166 -2.21 -18.82 -11.16
C LYS A 166 -1.42 -19.19 -12.42
N LEU A 167 -0.28 -18.55 -12.68
CA LEU A 167 0.58 -18.89 -13.81
C LEU A 167 1.17 -20.30 -13.66
N ALA A 168 1.57 -20.68 -12.46
CA ALA A 168 2.13 -21.99 -12.16
C ALA A 168 1.12 -23.14 -12.27
N GLU A 169 -0.20 -22.88 -12.28
CA GLU A 169 -1.23 -23.91 -12.54
C GLU A 169 -1.20 -24.42 -13.98
N SER A 170 -0.63 -23.65 -14.91
CA SER A 170 -0.69 -23.96 -16.37
C SER A 170 0.65 -23.82 -17.08
N ARG A 171 1.73 -23.45 -16.39
CA ARG A 171 3.05 -23.24 -16.97
C ARG A 171 4.12 -23.91 -16.13
N ASP A 172 5.02 -24.64 -16.79
CA ASP A 172 6.19 -25.26 -16.17
C ASP A 172 7.29 -24.24 -15.87
N THR A 173 7.32 -23.13 -16.63
CA THR A 173 8.33 -22.05 -16.48
C THR A 173 7.67 -20.67 -16.57
N VAL A 174 8.08 -19.76 -15.69
CA VAL A 174 7.65 -18.34 -15.69
C VAL A 174 8.87 -17.44 -15.77
N SER A 175 8.89 -16.54 -16.76
CA SER A 175 9.96 -15.51 -16.87
C SER A 175 9.62 -14.31 -15.99
N VAL A 176 10.57 -13.89 -15.14
CA VAL A 176 10.40 -12.81 -14.17
C VAL A 176 11.63 -11.91 -14.14
N VAL A 177 11.42 -10.60 -14.06
CA VAL A 177 12.51 -9.63 -13.97
C VAL A 177 13.34 -9.79 -12.71
N SER A 178 14.68 -9.70 -12.84
CA SER A 178 15.64 -9.94 -11.75
C SER A 178 16.45 -8.71 -11.36
N ASP A 179 16.32 -7.61 -12.12
CA ASP A 179 17.05 -6.37 -11.95
C ASP A 179 16.25 -5.24 -11.28
N GLN A 180 15.01 -5.51 -10.84
CA GLN A 180 14.18 -4.59 -10.05
C GLN A 180 14.16 -5.04 -8.58
N TRP A 181 14.59 -4.15 -7.68
CA TRP A 181 14.73 -4.41 -6.24
C TRP A 181 13.71 -3.64 -5.41
N GLY A 182 13.13 -4.27 -4.39
CA GLY A 182 12.12 -3.66 -3.52
C GLY A 182 11.85 -4.48 -2.27
N ASN A 183 10.84 -4.06 -1.53
CA ASN A 183 10.39 -4.71 -0.29
C ASN A 183 8.96 -5.26 -0.50
N PRO A 184 8.78 -6.58 -0.67
CA PRO A 184 7.46 -7.17 -0.64
C PRO A 184 6.76 -6.87 0.69
N THR A 185 5.55 -6.30 0.63
CA THR A 185 4.84 -5.83 1.81
C THR A 185 3.46 -6.47 1.90
N SER A 186 3.21 -7.25 2.94
CA SER A 186 1.89 -7.82 3.18
C SER A 186 0.90 -6.72 3.60
N ALA A 187 -0.26 -6.68 2.97
CA ALA A 187 -1.33 -5.77 3.40
C ALA A 187 -1.86 -6.09 4.81
N LEU A 188 -1.63 -7.30 5.31
CA LEU A 188 -1.89 -7.65 6.71
C LEU A 188 -0.95 -6.90 7.65
N ASP A 189 0.34 -6.79 7.30
CA ASP A 189 1.32 -6.03 8.07
C ASP A 189 1.03 -4.52 8.01
N ILE A 190 0.60 -4.02 6.84
CA ILE A 190 0.14 -2.62 6.72
C ILE A 190 -1.06 -2.36 7.65
N ALA A 191 -2.00 -3.30 7.72
CA ALA A 191 -3.14 -3.20 8.62
C ALA A 191 -2.70 -3.18 10.10
N ASP A 192 -1.78 -4.06 10.50
CA ASP A 192 -1.23 -4.10 11.85
C ASP A 192 -0.51 -2.78 12.21
N ALA A 193 0.26 -2.21 11.28
CA ALA A 193 0.91 -0.90 11.44
C ALA A 193 -0.11 0.24 11.59
N ILE A 194 -1.18 0.26 10.77
CA ILE A 194 -2.26 1.25 10.88
C ILE A 194 -2.93 1.16 12.25
N LEU A 195 -3.18 -0.05 12.75
CA LEU A 195 -3.76 -0.27 14.07
C LEU A 195 -2.80 0.16 15.20
N ARG A 196 -1.49 -0.03 15.02
CA ARG A 196 -0.46 0.48 15.94
C ARG A 196 -0.47 2.02 15.99
N VAL A 197 -0.54 2.68 14.83
CA VAL A 197 -0.69 4.14 14.73
C VAL A 197 -1.98 4.61 15.41
N ALA A 198 -3.11 3.93 15.16
CA ALA A 198 -4.39 4.26 15.77
C ALA A 198 -4.34 4.15 17.31
N ASP A 199 -3.69 3.13 17.84
CA ASP A 199 -3.48 2.96 19.28
C ASP A 199 -2.61 4.10 19.85
N ARG A 200 -1.52 4.46 19.18
CA ARG A 200 -0.66 5.59 19.57
C ARG A 200 -1.45 6.90 19.62
N LEU A 201 -2.22 7.21 18.59
CA LEU A 201 -3.06 8.43 18.56
C LEU A 201 -4.15 8.45 19.64
N ARG A 202 -4.63 7.27 20.02
CA ARG A 202 -5.64 7.12 21.09
C ARG A 202 -5.05 7.29 22.49
N THR A 203 -3.84 6.78 22.71
CA THR A 203 -3.19 6.73 24.03
C THR A 203 -2.31 7.93 24.33
N ASP A 204 -1.91 8.67 23.32
CA ASP A 204 -1.05 9.87 23.44
C ASP A 204 -1.73 11.09 22.80
N PRO A 205 -2.53 11.83 23.59
CA PRO A 205 -3.19 13.05 23.09
C PRO A 205 -2.22 14.17 22.68
N ALA A 206 -0.96 14.13 23.13
CA ALA A 206 0.09 15.09 22.81
C ALA A 206 0.92 14.67 21.58
N PHE A 207 0.53 13.56 20.89
CA PHE A 207 1.24 13.13 19.68
C PHE A 207 1.27 14.23 18.62
N ASP A 208 2.48 14.60 18.18
CA ASP A 208 2.74 15.66 17.21
C ASP A 208 3.66 15.23 16.05
N ALA A 209 4.13 13.98 16.06
CA ALA A 209 5.03 13.45 15.03
C ALA A 209 4.27 13.09 13.73
N PHE A 210 3.53 14.07 13.18
CA PHE A 210 2.86 13.94 11.88
C PHE A 210 3.86 14.11 10.73
N GLY A 211 3.52 13.62 9.53
CA GLY A 211 4.35 13.74 8.35
C GLY A 211 4.45 12.45 7.52
N ILE A 212 5.54 12.33 6.76
CA ILE A 212 5.77 11.21 5.83
C ILE A 212 6.59 10.14 6.54
N TYR A 213 6.20 8.88 6.30
CA TYR A 213 6.86 7.66 6.80
C TYR A 213 6.93 6.61 5.71
N HIS A 214 7.96 5.77 5.77
CA HIS A 214 8.04 4.56 4.96
C HIS A 214 7.54 3.36 5.75
N LEU A 215 6.69 2.54 5.13
CA LEU A 215 6.12 1.34 5.71
C LEU A 215 6.22 0.20 4.70
N ALA A 216 7.16 -0.71 4.89
CA ALA A 216 7.40 -1.84 4.02
C ALA A 216 7.82 -3.09 4.80
N GLY A 217 7.71 -4.26 4.18
CA GLY A 217 8.21 -5.50 4.74
C GLY A 217 9.71 -5.44 5.00
N SER A 218 10.18 -6.03 6.11
CA SER A 218 11.60 -6.02 6.45
C SER A 218 12.42 -6.90 5.52
N GLY A 219 13.57 -6.39 5.08
CA GLY A 219 14.43 -7.00 4.07
C GLY A 219 14.00 -6.63 2.66
N ASP A 220 14.91 -6.81 1.72
CA ASP A 220 14.71 -6.51 0.30
C ASP A 220 14.96 -7.75 -0.56
N THR A 221 14.43 -7.73 -1.77
CA THR A 221 14.60 -8.78 -2.77
C THR A 221 14.31 -8.23 -4.16
N ASN A 222 14.51 -9.05 -5.21
CA ASN A 222 14.03 -8.75 -6.56
C ASN A 222 12.81 -9.63 -6.91
N TRP A 223 12.10 -9.28 -7.98
CA TRP A 223 10.87 -9.99 -8.37
C TRP A 223 11.09 -11.48 -8.66
N SER A 224 12.21 -11.86 -9.28
CA SER A 224 12.47 -13.27 -9.58
C SER A 224 12.75 -14.09 -8.31
N SER A 225 13.54 -13.55 -7.38
CA SER A 225 13.79 -14.18 -6.08
C SER A 225 12.51 -14.24 -5.23
N PHE A 226 11.69 -13.18 -5.26
CA PHE A 226 10.37 -13.19 -4.62
C PHE A 226 9.49 -14.30 -5.19
N THR A 227 9.49 -14.49 -6.53
CA THR A 227 8.71 -15.54 -7.18
C THR A 227 9.18 -16.94 -6.79
N ARG A 228 10.50 -17.17 -6.69
CA ARG A 228 11.03 -18.45 -6.21
C ARG A 228 10.53 -18.78 -4.80
N GLU A 229 10.52 -17.78 -3.91
CA GLU A 229 10.02 -17.97 -2.54
C GLU A 229 8.50 -18.22 -2.52
N ILE A 230 7.71 -17.53 -3.39
CA ILE A 230 6.28 -17.82 -3.56
C ILE A 230 6.06 -19.28 -3.92
N PHE A 231 6.80 -19.80 -4.91
CA PHE A 231 6.66 -21.18 -5.37
C PHE A 231 7.17 -22.20 -4.33
N ALA A 232 8.26 -21.90 -3.63
CA ALA A 232 8.75 -22.75 -2.55
C ALA A 232 7.72 -22.84 -1.40
N ALA A 233 7.18 -21.72 -0.96
CA ALA A 233 6.14 -21.68 0.08
C ALA A 233 4.86 -22.40 -0.37
N SER A 234 4.45 -22.24 -1.63
CA SER A 234 3.29 -22.92 -2.23
C SER A 234 3.48 -24.42 -2.28
N SER A 235 4.62 -24.87 -2.83
CA SER A 235 4.95 -26.31 -2.95
C SER A 235 5.00 -27.02 -1.60
N ASN A 236 5.51 -26.37 -0.56
CA ASN A 236 5.53 -26.91 0.81
C ASN A 236 4.12 -27.16 1.38
N LYS A 237 3.09 -26.58 0.77
CA LYS A 237 1.66 -26.77 1.10
C LYS A 237 0.90 -27.61 0.06
N GLY A 238 1.60 -28.21 -0.89
CA GLY A 238 0.99 -28.98 -1.98
C GLY A 238 0.33 -28.12 -3.08
N GLY A 239 0.62 -26.82 -3.10
CA GLY A 239 0.12 -25.90 -4.12
C GLY A 239 0.98 -25.87 -5.38
N PRO A 240 0.62 -25.03 -6.38
CA PRO A 240 1.29 -24.97 -7.67
C PRO A 240 2.71 -24.39 -7.54
N LEU A 241 3.59 -24.87 -8.42
CA LEU A 241 4.96 -24.36 -8.58
C LEU A 241 5.35 -24.37 -10.06
N ALA A 242 6.31 -23.51 -10.43
CA ALA A 242 6.94 -23.47 -11.74
C ALA A 242 8.42 -23.12 -11.60
N GLU A 243 9.21 -23.41 -12.62
CA GLU A 243 10.58 -22.93 -12.73
C GLU A 243 10.59 -21.41 -12.97
N VAL A 244 11.50 -20.68 -12.35
CA VAL A 244 11.65 -19.22 -12.54
C VAL A 244 12.86 -18.94 -13.42
N ARG A 245 12.59 -18.40 -14.59
CA ARG A 245 13.62 -17.91 -15.51
C ARG A 245 13.83 -16.42 -15.30
N ASP A 246 15.07 -16.02 -15.00
CA ASP A 246 15.45 -14.61 -14.87
C ASP A 246 15.50 -13.94 -16.25
N ILE A 247 14.91 -12.74 -16.30
CA ILE A 247 15.02 -11.82 -17.44
C ILE A 247 15.36 -10.43 -16.91
N LEU A 248 15.84 -9.55 -17.79
CA LEU A 248 16.06 -8.14 -17.47
C LEU A 248 14.81 -7.31 -17.76
N THR A 249 14.70 -6.14 -17.13
CA THR A 249 13.63 -5.16 -17.40
C THR A 249 13.52 -4.83 -18.89
N ALA A 250 14.65 -4.73 -19.59
CA ALA A 250 14.68 -4.48 -21.03
C ALA A 250 14.03 -5.59 -21.89
N GLU A 251 13.90 -6.82 -21.36
CA GLU A 251 13.25 -7.96 -22.03
C GLU A 251 11.74 -8.03 -21.72
N TYR A 252 11.25 -7.18 -20.81
CA TYR A 252 9.84 -7.12 -20.43
C TYR A 252 9.30 -5.69 -20.53
N PRO A 253 9.09 -5.18 -21.75
CA PRO A 253 8.62 -3.81 -21.93
C PRO A 253 7.22 -3.64 -21.33
N THR A 254 7.04 -2.61 -20.51
CA THR A 254 5.77 -2.20 -19.94
C THR A 254 5.47 -0.75 -20.34
N LYS A 255 4.19 -0.34 -20.31
CA LYS A 255 3.80 1.00 -20.72
C LYS A 255 4.36 2.05 -19.76
N ALA A 256 4.16 1.85 -18.47
CA ALA A 256 4.77 2.68 -17.45
C ALA A 256 6.22 2.23 -17.17
N ALA A 257 7.13 3.17 -17.00
CA ALA A 257 8.48 2.88 -16.54
C ALA A 257 8.46 2.24 -15.14
N ARG A 258 9.26 1.20 -14.95
CA ARG A 258 9.38 0.52 -13.65
C ARG A 258 10.71 0.92 -13.00
N PRO A 259 10.68 1.35 -11.72
CA PRO A 259 11.91 1.69 -11.01
C PRO A 259 12.79 0.45 -10.81
N LEU A 260 14.10 0.57 -11.00
CA LEU A 260 15.06 -0.50 -10.70
C LEU A 260 15.28 -0.64 -9.18
N ASN A 261 15.10 0.46 -8.45
CA ASN A 261 15.23 0.51 -6.99
C ASN A 261 13.94 1.08 -6.36
N SER A 262 13.21 0.24 -5.66
CA SER A 262 12.00 0.55 -4.89
C SER A 262 12.18 0.32 -3.39
N ARG A 263 13.41 0.14 -2.93
CA ARG A 263 13.69 -0.17 -1.53
C ARG A 263 13.45 1.04 -0.64
N LEU A 264 12.76 0.82 0.48
CA LEU A 264 12.41 1.84 1.45
C LEU A 264 13.06 1.52 2.82
N SER A 265 13.77 2.50 3.43
CA SER A 265 14.12 2.42 4.86
C SER A 265 12.86 2.69 5.69
N THR A 266 12.63 1.85 6.69
CA THR A 266 11.50 1.96 7.63
C THR A 266 11.94 2.41 9.02
N ASP A 267 13.16 2.91 9.17
CA ASP A 267 13.75 3.25 10.46
C ASP A 267 12.98 4.37 11.16
N LYS A 268 12.59 5.42 10.44
CA LYS A 268 11.79 6.51 11.00
C LYS A 268 10.45 6.03 11.56
N PHE A 269 9.77 5.10 10.88
CA PHE A 269 8.53 4.53 11.39
C PHE A 269 8.77 3.75 12.68
N PHE A 270 9.83 2.95 12.73
CA PHE A 270 10.22 2.20 13.93
C PHE A 270 10.53 3.13 15.10
N ASP A 271 11.32 4.19 14.89
CA ASP A 271 11.72 5.12 15.94
C ASP A 271 10.53 5.84 16.59
N VAL A 272 9.45 6.11 15.82
CA VAL A 272 8.27 6.83 16.31
C VAL A 272 7.21 5.89 16.89
N PHE A 273 6.97 4.74 16.25
CA PHE A 273 5.85 3.87 16.61
C PHE A 273 6.29 2.59 17.34
N ASP A 274 7.59 2.35 17.51
CA ASP A 274 8.14 1.12 18.10
C ASP A 274 7.51 -0.14 17.46
N TRP A 275 7.48 -0.14 16.11
CA TRP A 275 6.92 -1.22 15.32
C TRP A 275 7.64 -1.37 13.99
N ARG A 276 7.92 -2.59 13.62
CA ARG A 276 8.54 -2.94 12.35
C ARG A 276 7.82 -4.15 11.73
N ALA A 277 7.58 -4.10 10.43
CA ALA A 277 7.01 -5.25 9.74
C ALA A 277 7.93 -6.49 9.87
N PRO A 278 7.38 -7.70 9.96
CA PRO A 278 8.15 -8.93 9.90
C PRO A 278 9.02 -8.99 8.63
N LYS A 279 10.00 -9.90 8.60
CA LYS A 279 10.71 -10.20 7.35
C LYS A 279 9.69 -10.64 6.30
N TRP A 280 9.82 -10.11 5.08
CA TRP A 280 8.84 -10.31 4.01
C TRP A 280 8.52 -11.78 3.71
N ASN A 281 9.51 -12.69 3.85
CA ASN A 281 9.31 -14.13 3.64
C ASN A 281 8.44 -14.78 4.74
N ILE A 282 8.50 -14.27 5.98
CA ILE A 282 7.62 -14.72 7.07
C ILE A 282 6.16 -14.34 6.77
N SER A 283 5.94 -13.09 6.38
CA SER A 283 4.59 -12.60 6.01
C SER A 283 4.08 -13.29 4.75
N LEU A 284 4.96 -13.58 3.78
CA LEU A 284 4.61 -14.34 2.59
C LEU A 284 4.08 -15.74 2.96
N ALA A 285 4.77 -16.47 3.85
CA ALA A 285 4.35 -17.80 4.27
C ALA A 285 2.92 -17.77 4.87
N GLN A 286 2.58 -16.75 5.65
CA GLN A 286 1.22 -16.58 6.21
C GLN A 286 0.17 -16.34 5.11
N VAL A 287 0.50 -15.54 4.10
CA VAL A 287 -0.40 -15.27 2.97
C VAL A 287 -0.59 -16.51 2.11
N ILE A 288 0.48 -17.25 1.81
CA ILE A 288 0.41 -18.50 1.04
C ILE A 288 -0.42 -19.55 1.78
N ASP A 289 -0.26 -19.68 3.10
CA ASP A 289 -1.07 -20.59 3.92
C ASP A 289 -2.58 -20.34 3.74
N LYS A 290 -2.99 -19.06 3.75
CA LYS A 290 -4.38 -18.67 3.49
C LYS A 290 -4.86 -18.94 2.06
N LEU A 291 -3.96 -18.87 1.06
CA LEU A 291 -4.32 -19.02 -0.35
C LEU A 291 -4.36 -20.48 -0.81
N VAL A 292 -3.52 -21.34 -0.24
CA VAL A 292 -3.39 -22.75 -0.66
C VAL A 292 -4.25 -23.68 0.20
N SER A 293 -4.52 -23.30 1.47
CA SER A 293 -5.37 -24.10 2.38
C SER A 293 -6.87 -23.82 2.22
N SER A 294 -7.25 -22.91 1.31
CA SER A 294 -8.64 -22.55 0.99
C SER A 294 -9.10 -23.29 -0.24
#